data_2b784b3cfcc55fe0e90773c418cd9fa7
#
_entry.id   2b784b3cfcc55fe0e90773c418cd9fa7
#
_cell.length_a   1.000
_cell.length_b   1.000
_cell.length_c   1.000
_cell.angle_alpha   90.00
_cell.angle_beta   90.00
_cell.angle_gamma   90.00
#
_symmetry.space_group_name_H-M   'P 1'
#
loop_
_entity.id
_entity.type
_entity.pdbx_description
1 polymer ?
#
loop_
_entity_poly.entity_id
_entity_poly.type
_entity_poly.pdbx_seq_one_letter_code
_entity_poly.pdbx_strand_id
1 'polypeptide(L)'
;MVRHGESPYVGNERTRGLTVKGHLGAQSIADVLKSEGIDIILSSPYTRSILTVEPLAKQLSQEVIVCEELKERIFSSEEKRLPDSQLFPLLEKSFLDPNFAIEGGESNTDCQTRAVRALKELLITYEGQKVVIGTHALVMTLMMGYFHETYNLDFLLQTTKPDIYKMEFRGQQLVGVKRLGM
;
A
#
# COMPACT_ATOMS: atom_id res chain seq x y z
N MET A 1 -7.67 1.51 1.48
CA MET A 1 -6.31 1.02 1.13
C MET A 1 -6.03 -0.27 1.87
N VAL A 2 -5.36 -1.22 1.22
CA VAL A 2 -5.03 -2.54 1.76
C VAL A 2 -3.51 -2.72 1.70
N ARG A 3 -2.86 -2.85 2.87
CA ARG A 3 -1.47 -3.31 2.94
C ARG A 3 -1.41 -4.79 2.64
N HIS A 4 -0.44 -5.22 1.82
CA HIS A 4 -0.27 -6.63 1.46
C HIS A 4 -0.07 -7.55 2.67
N GLY A 5 -0.46 -8.82 2.51
CA GLY A 5 -0.25 -9.90 3.48
C GLY A 5 1.23 -10.22 3.71
N GLU A 6 1.48 -11.11 4.66
CA GLU A 6 2.84 -11.54 4.97
C GLU A 6 3.53 -12.15 3.73
N SER A 7 4.77 -11.75 3.50
CA SER A 7 5.58 -12.12 2.33
C SER A 7 6.96 -12.59 2.78
N PRO A 8 7.62 -13.51 2.07
CA PRO A 8 8.97 -13.96 2.41
C PRO A 8 9.94 -12.80 2.58
N TYR A 9 10.86 -12.93 3.54
CA TYR A 9 11.88 -11.90 3.81
C TYR A 9 13.03 -11.88 2.81
N VAL A 10 13.05 -12.84 1.89
CA VAL A 10 14.08 -12.97 0.85
C VAL A 10 13.45 -13.02 -0.53
N GLY A 11 14.21 -12.68 -1.55
CA GLY A 11 13.79 -12.72 -2.94
C GLY A 11 13.72 -11.34 -3.59
N ASN A 12 13.30 -11.33 -4.84
CA ASN A 12 13.13 -10.11 -5.62
C ASN A 12 11.91 -9.32 -5.11
N GLU A 13 12.06 -8.02 -4.90
CA GLU A 13 11.00 -7.17 -4.33
C GLU A 13 9.73 -7.14 -5.18
N ARG A 14 9.86 -7.18 -6.50
CA ARG A 14 8.71 -7.12 -7.40
C ARG A 14 7.94 -8.44 -7.47
N THR A 15 8.66 -9.57 -7.46
CA THR A 15 8.08 -10.89 -7.77
C THR A 15 7.84 -11.79 -6.57
N ARG A 16 8.40 -11.49 -5.37
CA ARG A 16 8.11 -12.29 -4.19
C ARG A 16 6.62 -12.25 -3.84
N GLY A 17 6.05 -13.43 -3.63
CA GLY A 17 4.63 -13.64 -3.35
C GLY A 17 4.28 -13.51 -1.86
N LEU A 18 3.29 -14.28 -1.44
CA LEU A 18 2.83 -14.37 -0.05
C LEU A 18 3.32 -15.67 0.61
N THR A 19 3.48 -15.65 1.93
CA THR A 19 3.60 -16.88 2.74
C THR A 19 2.22 -17.54 2.89
N VAL A 20 2.18 -18.74 3.47
CA VAL A 20 0.90 -19.40 3.83
C VAL A 20 0.04 -18.47 4.70
N LYS A 21 0.66 -17.83 5.71
CA LYS A 21 -0.02 -16.85 6.57
C LYS A 21 -0.50 -15.63 5.79
N GLY A 22 0.29 -15.18 4.80
CA GLY A 22 -0.09 -14.10 3.90
C GLY A 22 -1.32 -14.42 3.06
N HIS A 23 -1.42 -15.66 2.55
CA HIS A 23 -2.62 -16.13 1.81
C HIS A 23 -3.86 -16.23 2.71
N LEU A 24 -3.72 -16.70 3.95
CA LEU A 24 -4.82 -16.67 4.92
C LEU A 24 -5.27 -15.24 5.22
N GLY A 25 -4.31 -14.32 5.38
CA GLY A 25 -4.62 -12.91 5.54
C GLY A 25 -5.34 -12.31 4.32
N ALA A 26 -4.96 -12.69 3.10
CA ALA A 26 -5.65 -12.25 1.88
C ALA A 26 -7.11 -12.74 1.84
N GLN A 27 -7.39 -13.96 2.33
CA GLN A 27 -8.76 -14.45 2.46
C GLN A 27 -9.54 -13.65 3.49
N SER A 28 -8.94 -13.32 4.64
CA SER A 28 -9.58 -12.47 5.66
C SER A 28 -9.91 -11.07 5.11
N ILE A 29 -9.03 -10.47 4.28
CA ILE A 29 -9.30 -9.22 3.56
C ILE A 29 -10.56 -9.35 2.70
N ALA A 30 -10.65 -10.42 1.91
CA ALA A 30 -11.81 -10.66 1.05
C ALA A 30 -13.11 -10.79 1.88
N ASP A 31 -13.06 -11.50 3.00
CA ASP A 31 -14.23 -11.68 3.88
C ASP A 31 -14.70 -10.37 4.53
N VAL A 32 -13.77 -9.48 4.90
CA VAL A 32 -14.11 -8.15 5.44
C VAL A 32 -14.72 -7.25 4.36
N LEU A 33 -14.18 -7.28 3.13
CA LEU A 33 -14.53 -6.31 2.09
C LEU A 33 -15.66 -6.76 1.15
N LYS A 34 -16.00 -8.04 1.08
CA LYS A 34 -17.01 -8.58 0.12
C LYS A 34 -18.40 -7.94 0.21
N SER A 35 -18.77 -7.44 1.40
CA SER A 35 -20.07 -6.79 1.64
C SER A 35 -20.00 -5.25 1.62
N GLU A 36 -18.83 -4.67 1.37
CA GLU A 36 -18.65 -3.21 1.35
C GLU A 36 -19.14 -2.55 0.05
N GLY A 37 -19.56 -3.34 -0.96
CA GLY A 37 -20.03 -2.82 -2.25
C GLY A 37 -18.89 -2.21 -3.07
N ILE A 38 -17.81 -2.97 -3.23
CA ILE A 38 -16.61 -2.53 -3.97
C ILE A 38 -16.89 -2.55 -5.48
N ASP A 39 -16.64 -1.43 -6.13
CA ASP A 39 -16.83 -1.24 -7.58
C ASP A 39 -15.55 -1.54 -8.37
N ILE A 40 -14.37 -1.19 -7.84
CA ILE A 40 -13.08 -1.26 -8.54
C ILE A 40 -12.00 -1.81 -7.59
N ILE A 41 -11.14 -2.66 -8.13
CA ILE A 41 -9.98 -3.18 -7.40
C ILE A 41 -8.70 -2.85 -8.18
N LEU A 42 -7.85 -2.02 -7.58
CA LEU A 42 -6.51 -1.72 -8.08
C LEU A 42 -5.44 -2.34 -7.18
N SER A 43 -4.26 -2.55 -7.75
CA SER A 43 -3.09 -2.99 -7.00
C SER A 43 -1.80 -2.40 -7.52
N SER A 44 -0.84 -2.23 -6.61
CA SER A 44 0.58 -2.17 -6.94
C SER A 44 0.97 -3.33 -7.85
N PRO A 45 1.98 -3.16 -8.74
CA PRO A 45 2.45 -4.23 -9.62
C PRO A 45 3.18 -5.37 -8.89
N TYR A 46 3.47 -5.22 -7.60
CA TYR A 46 4.20 -6.23 -6.84
C TYR A 46 3.32 -7.44 -6.53
N THR A 47 3.82 -8.63 -6.84
CA THR A 47 3.07 -9.90 -6.73
C THR A 47 2.37 -10.07 -5.39
N ARG A 48 3.02 -9.77 -4.26
CA ARG A 48 2.41 -9.86 -2.92
C ARG A 48 1.19 -8.96 -2.74
N SER A 49 1.17 -7.80 -3.40
CA SER A 49 0.03 -6.88 -3.34
C SER A 49 -1.14 -7.39 -4.17
N ILE A 50 -0.88 -7.84 -5.39
CA ILE A 50 -1.88 -8.45 -6.29
C ILE A 50 -2.52 -9.65 -5.60
N LEU A 51 -1.71 -10.61 -5.11
CA LEU A 51 -2.18 -11.81 -4.42
C LEU A 51 -3.00 -11.51 -3.15
N THR A 52 -2.80 -10.34 -2.53
CA THR A 52 -3.57 -9.95 -1.34
C THR A 52 -5.01 -9.54 -1.68
N VAL A 53 -5.23 -8.89 -2.81
CA VAL A 53 -6.57 -8.43 -3.22
C VAL A 53 -7.26 -9.39 -4.21
N GLU A 54 -6.53 -10.33 -4.77
CA GLU A 54 -7.03 -11.30 -5.75
C GLU A 54 -8.21 -12.16 -5.24
N PRO A 55 -8.22 -12.67 -3.97
CA PRO A 55 -9.36 -13.41 -3.46
C PRO A 55 -10.66 -12.58 -3.45
N LEU A 56 -10.57 -11.29 -3.10
CA LEU A 56 -11.69 -10.37 -3.18
C LEU A 56 -12.17 -10.18 -4.63
N ALA A 57 -11.25 -9.96 -5.56
CA ALA A 57 -11.55 -9.81 -6.97
C ALA A 57 -12.29 -11.04 -7.52
N LYS A 58 -11.83 -12.24 -7.18
CA LYS A 58 -12.50 -13.50 -7.55
C LYS A 58 -13.91 -13.61 -6.98
N GLN A 59 -14.10 -13.26 -5.69
CA GLN A 59 -15.44 -13.30 -5.05
C GLN A 59 -16.42 -12.30 -5.68
N LEU A 60 -15.93 -11.14 -6.13
CA LEU A 60 -16.75 -10.11 -6.77
C LEU A 60 -16.84 -10.25 -8.30
N SER A 61 -16.21 -11.27 -8.88
CA SER A 61 -16.10 -11.44 -10.35
C SER A 61 -15.52 -10.20 -11.05
N GLN A 62 -14.52 -9.57 -10.43
CA GLN A 62 -13.82 -8.39 -10.93
C GLN A 62 -12.36 -8.72 -11.28
N GLU A 63 -11.74 -7.88 -12.09
CA GLU A 63 -10.30 -7.94 -12.39
C GLU A 63 -9.53 -7.03 -11.45
N VAL A 64 -8.25 -7.36 -11.21
CA VAL A 64 -7.31 -6.49 -10.51
C VAL A 64 -6.59 -5.61 -11.54
N ILE A 65 -6.85 -4.31 -11.49
CA ILE A 65 -6.19 -3.31 -12.34
C ILE A 65 -4.83 -2.96 -11.72
N VAL A 66 -3.76 -3.17 -12.47
CA VAL A 66 -2.40 -2.88 -11.99
C VAL A 66 -2.04 -1.41 -12.25
N CYS A 67 -1.57 -0.72 -11.20
CA CYS A 67 -1.10 0.65 -11.25
C CYS A 67 0.35 0.73 -10.75
N GLU A 68 1.30 1.05 -11.65
CA GLU A 68 2.74 1.10 -11.34
C GLU A 68 3.07 2.09 -10.23
N GLU A 69 2.38 3.22 -10.18
CA GLU A 69 2.61 4.29 -9.20
C GLU A 69 2.27 3.91 -7.75
N LEU A 70 1.55 2.78 -7.55
CA LEU A 70 1.19 2.26 -6.23
C LEU A 70 2.26 1.30 -5.66
N LYS A 71 3.39 1.10 -6.35
CA LYS A 71 4.50 0.25 -5.88
C LYS A 71 5.11 0.79 -4.57
N GLU A 72 5.77 -0.10 -3.82
CA GLU A 72 6.51 0.31 -2.61
C GLU A 72 7.64 1.27 -2.98
N ARG A 73 8.08 2.06 -2.01
CA ARG A 73 9.25 2.92 -2.16
C ARG A 73 10.46 2.10 -2.57
N ILE A 74 11.17 2.54 -3.59
CA ILE A 74 12.44 1.94 -4.03
C ILE A 74 13.53 2.40 -3.07
N PHE A 75 14.10 1.46 -2.32
CA PHE A 75 15.17 1.78 -1.36
C PHE A 75 16.56 1.76 -1.98
N SER A 76 16.78 1.00 -3.05
CA SER A 76 18.08 0.92 -3.74
C SER A 76 17.88 0.47 -5.19
N SER A 77 18.93 0.57 -6.01
CA SER A 77 18.95 0.03 -7.37
C SER A 77 18.85 -1.50 -7.42
N GLU A 78 19.10 -2.19 -6.31
CA GLU A 78 18.93 -3.64 -6.24
C GLU A 78 17.46 -4.01 -6.02
N GLU A 79 16.93 -4.89 -6.87
CA GLU A 79 15.57 -5.42 -6.73
C GLU A 79 15.46 -6.48 -5.60
N LYS A 80 16.30 -6.40 -4.60
CA LYS A 80 16.29 -7.29 -3.43
C LYS A 80 15.79 -6.56 -2.20
N ARG A 81 15.02 -7.29 -1.39
CA ARG A 81 14.60 -6.76 -0.10
C ARG A 81 15.82 -6.53 0.80
N LEU A 82 15.92 -5.33 1.35
CA LEU A 82 16.94 -5.01 2.36
C LEU A 82 16.63 -5.76 3.67
N PRO A 83 17.65 -6.30 4.37
CA PRO A 83 17.47 -6.82 5.72
C PRO A 83 16.92 -5.74 6.67
N ASP A 84 16.14 -6.14 7.66
CA ASP A 84 15.51 -5.21 8.61
C ASP A 84 16.55 -4.35 9.35
N SER A 85 17.74 -4.89 9.65
CA SER A 85 18.84 -4.16 10.27
C SER A 85 19.36 -2.99 9.44
N GLN A 86 19.19 -3.02 8.11
CA GLN A 86 19.54 -1.94 7.19
C GLN A 86 18.33 -1.04 6.90
N LEU A 87 17.14 -1.64 6.82
CA LEU A 87 15.91 -0.95 6.45
C LEU A 87 15.46 0.04 7.54
N PHE A 88 15.46 -0.36 8.82
CA PHE A 88 14.96 0.49 9.90
C PHE A 88 15.73 1.81 10.04
N PRO A 89 17.09 1.84 10.06
CA PRO A 89 17.83 3.11 10.09
C PRO A 89 17.54 4.01 8.87
N LEU A 90 17.31 3.41 7.68
CA LEU A 90 16.97 4.18 6.48
C LEU A 90 15.56 4.78 6.58
N LEU A 91 14.61 4.06 7.17
CA LEU A 91 13.27 4.58 7.43
C LEU A 91 13.32 5.77 8.39
N GLU A 92 13.98 5.63 9.54
CA GLU A 92 14.13 6.71 10.52
C GLU A 92 14.74 7.96 9.87
N LYS A 93 15.86 7.79 9.15
CA LYS A 93 16.52 8.89 8.44
C LYS A 93 15.58 9.53 7.40
N SER A 94 14.80 8.74 6.67
CA SER A 94 13.90 9.24 5.63
C SER A 94 12.69 10.01 6.18
N PHE A 95 12.27 9.73 7.42
CA PHE A 95 11.22 10.52 8.08
C PHE A 95 11.78 11.81 8.72
N LEU A 96 13.07 11.81 9.11
CA LEU A 96 13.75 13.02 9.59
C LEU A 96 14.12 13.98 8.43
N ASP A 97 14.55 13.41 7.30
CA ASP A 97 14.85 14.14 6.07
C ASP A 97 14.08 13.50 4.91
N PRO A 98 12.90 14.00 4.54
CA PRO A 98 12.05 13.44 3.49
C PRO A 98 12.70 13.41 2.10
N ASN A 99 13.73 14.21 1.86
CA ASN A 99 14.48 14.23 0.59
C ASN A 99 15.65 13.24 0.58
N PHE A 100 15.92 12.58 1.71
CA PHE A 100 16.97 11.60 1.79
C PHE A 100 16.64 10.36 0.94
N ALA A 101 17.60 9.98 0.09
CA ALA A 101 17.62 8.71 -0.66
C ALA A 101 19.06 8.17 -0.70
N ILE A 102 19.19 6.86 -0.80
CA ILE A 102 20.47 6.24 -1.19
C ILE A 102 20.51 6.10 -2.70
N GLU A 103 21.70 5.89 -3.25
CA GLU A 103 21.94 5.80 -4.69
C GLU A 103 21.00 4.75 -5.34
N GLY A 104 20.32 5.15 -6.41
CA GLY A 104 19.36 4.32 -7.14
C GLY A 104 18.00 4.11 -6.42
N GLY A 105 17.82 4.73 -5.26
CA GLY A 105 16.55 4.69 -4.52
C GLY A 105 15.70 5.95 -4.68
N GLU A 106 14.48 5.90 -4.18
CA GLU A 106 13.57 7.06 -4.04
C GLU A 106 13.72 7.68 -2.65
N SER A 107 13.50 9.00 -2.55
CA SER A 107 13.21 9.67 -1.28
C SER A 107 11.75 9.45 -0.85
N ASN A 108 11.41 9.80 0.40
CA ASN A 108 10.00 9.84 0.83
C ASN A 108 9.21 10.87 0.01
N THR A 109 9.83 12.00 -0.33
CA THR A 109 9.21 13.05 -1.17
C THR A 109 8.89 12.53 -2.57
N ASP A 110 9.80 11.81 -3.22
CA ASP A 110 9.58 11.25 -4.57
C ASP A 110 8.44 10.23 -4.54
N CYS A 111 8.50 9.29 -3.59
CA CYS A 111 7.48 8.24 -3.41
C CYS A 111 6.12 8.85 -3.12
N GLN A 112 6.01 9.81 -2.19
CA GLN A 112 4.77 10.49 -1.85
C GLN A 112 4.21 11.24 -3.06
N THR A 113 5.04 11.97 -3.78
CA THR A 113 4.63 12.76 -4.95
C THR A 113 3.98 11.89 -6.02
N ARG A 114 4.62 10.77 -6.41
CA ARG A 114 4.05 9.87 -7.43
C ARG A 114 2.78 9.18 -6.94
N ALA A 115 2.77 8.69 -5.70
CA ALA A 115 1.64 7.95 -5.16
C ALA A 115 0.41 8.84 -4.91
N VAL A 116 0.61 10.07 -4.41
CA VAL A 116 -0.47 11.04 -4.22
C VAL A 116 -1.02 11.53 -5.55
N ARG A 117 -0.17 11.73 -6.58
CA ARG A 117 -0.64 12.05 -7.92
C ARG A 117 -1.57 10.96 -8.45
N ALA A 118 -1.13 9.69 -8.37
CA ALA A 118 -1.96 8.56 -8.78
C ALA A 118 -3.28 8.51 -7.97
N LEU A 119 -3.23 8.69 -6.65
CA LEU A 119 -4.43 8.70 -5.82
C LEU A 119 -5.41 9.79 -6.26
N LYS A 120 -4.94 11.01 -6.55
CA LYS A 120 -5.79 12.12 -7.02
C LYS A 120 -6.43 11.82 -8.38
N GLU A 121 -5.69 11.21 -9.30
CA GLU A 121 -6.21 10.76 -10.60
C GLU A 121 -7.29 9.69 -10.42
N LEU A 122 -7.07 8.72 -9.50
CA LEU A 122 -8.05 7.69 -9.18
C LEU A 122 -9.33 8.27 -8.55
N LEU A 123 -9.20 9.27 -7.66
CA LEU A 123 -10.36 9.96 -7.05
C LEU A 123 -11.21 10.70 -8.08
N ILE A 124 -10.62 11.20 -9.16
CA ILE A 124 -11.34 11.82 -10.27
C ILE A 124 -11.97 10.75 -11.16
N THR A 125 -11.17 9.74 -11.56
CA THR A 125 -11.60 8.70 -12.51
C THR A 125 -12.75 7.87 -11.97
N TYR A 126 -12.72 7.57 -10.67
CA TYR A 126 -13.70 6.72 -10.00
C TYR A 126 -14.56 7.48 -8.99
N GLU A 127 -14.91 8.73 -9.31
CA GLU A 127 -15.76 9.55 -8.46
C GLU A 127 -17.08 8.84 -8.15
N GLY A 128 -17.48 8.84 -6.87
CA GLY A 128 -18.70 8.19 -6.39
C GLY A 128 -18.60 6.67 -6.25
N GLN A 129 -17.48 6.05 -6.60
CA GLN A 129 -17.26 4.60 -6.51
C GLN A 129 -16.46 4.22 -5.27
N LYS A 130 -16.60 2.97 -4.86
CA LYS A 130 -15.80 2.36 -3.80
C LYS A 130 -14.65 1.57 -4.40
N VAL A 131 -13.46 2.05 -4.15
CA VAL A 131 -12.22 1.55 -4.76
C VAL A 131 -11.35 0.86 -3.71
N VAL A 132 -10.94 -0.38 -3.98
CA VAL A 132 -9.88 -1.05 -3.21
C VAL A 132 -8.53 -0.79 -3.87
N ILE A 133 -7.55 -0.39 -3.07
CA ILE A 133 -6.17 -0.18 -3.50
C ILE A 133 -5.26 -1.10 -2.70
N GLY A 134 -4.77 -2.17 -3.34
CA GLY A 134 -3.71 -3.02 -2.81
C GLY A 134 -2.35 -2.33 -2.92
N THR A 135 -1.62 -2.20 -1.82
CA THR A 135 -0.36 -1.47 -1.77
C THR A 135 0.53 -1.93 -0.61
N HIS A 136 1.46 -1.08 -0.17
CA HIS A 136 2.50 -1.39 0.81
C HIS A 136 2.49 -0.40 1.97
N ALA A 137 3.16 -0.76 3.05
CA ALA A 137 3.08 0.02 4.28
C ALA A 137 3.61 1.45 4.14
N LEU A 138 4.81 1.61 3.58
CA LEU A 138 5.43 2.92 3.53
C LEU A 138 4.72 3.84 2.53
N VAL A 139 4.45 3.38 1.32
CA VAL A 139 3.72 4.19 0.32
C VAL A 139 2.32 4.55 0.81
N MET A 140 1.61 3.64 1.50
CA MET A 140 0.33 3.93 2.14
C MET A 140 0.47 5.00 3.22
N THR A 141 1.46 4.86 4.11
CA THR A 141 1.75 5.86 5.15
C THR A 141 2.05 7.23 4.56
N LEU A 142 2.87 7.28 3.50
CA LEU A 142 3.21 8.54 2.83
C LEU A 142 2.01 9.16 2.13
N MET A 143 1.16 8.38 1.45
CA MET A 143 -0.10 8.89 0.88
C MET A 143 -1.02 9.48 1.95
N MET A 144 -1.20 8.79 3.06
CA MET A 144 -2.04 9.25 4.17
C MET A 144 -1.41 10.47 4.87
N GLY A 145 -0.08 10.49 5.03
CA GLY A 145 0.70 11.59 5.60
C GLY A 145 0.61 12.90 4.80
N TYR A 146 0.33 12.81 3.49
CA TYR A 146 0.05 13.99 2.67
C TYR A 146 -1.20 14.76 3.16
N PHE A 147 -2.19 14.05 3.72
CA PHE A 147 -3.44 14.64 4.20
C PHE A 147 -3.40 15.00 5.68
N HIS A 148 -2.64 14.26 6.50
CA HIS A 148 -2.56 14.50 7.94
C HIS A 148 -1.25 13.97 8.54
N GLU A 149 -0.57 14.80 9.35
CA GLU A 149 0.74 14.53 9.95
C GLU A 149 0.79 13.35 10.93
N THR A 150 -0.35 12.88 11.43
CA THR A 150 -0.41 11.68 12.29
C THR A 150 0.00 10.40 11.59
N TYR A 151 -0.03 10.37 10.25
CA TYR A 151 0.43 9.24 9.45
C TYR A 151 1.92 9.37 9.15
N ASN A 152 2.74 9.04 10.12
CA ASN A 152 4.18 9.19 10.17
C ASN A 152 4.88 7.85 10.43
N LEU A 153 6.13 7.89 10.91
CA LEU A 153 6.90 6.68 11.22
C LEU A 153 6.23 5.81 12.30
N ASP A 154 5.68 6.42 13.36
CA ASP A 154 5.01 5.67 14.42
C ASP A 154 3.77 4.94 13.89
N PHE A 155 3.00 5.59 13.02
CA PHE A 155 1.90 4.94 12.32
C PHE A 155 2.39 3.77 11.46
N LEU A 156 3.44 3.96 10.66
CA LEU A 156 4.03 2.91 9.82
C LEU A 156 4.38 1.67 10.64
N LEU A 157 5.04 1.85 11.79
CA LEU A 157 5.49 0.77 12.66
C LEU A 157 4.35 0.01 13.35
N GLN A 158 3.16 0.63 13.47
CA GLN A 158 1.96 0.02 14.05
C GLN A 158 1.10 -0.75 13.03
N THR A 159 1.41 -0.64 11.73
CA THR A 159 0.65 -1.34 10.69
C THR A 159 0.91 -2.85 10.73
N THR A 160 -0.14 -3.66 10.53
CA THR A 160 -0.06 -5.13 10.46
C THR A 160 0.07 -5.65 9.02
N LYS A 161 0.26 -6.96 8.84
CA LYS A 161 0.32 -7.63 7.52
C LYS A 161 -0.68 -8.78 7.48
N PRO A 162 -1.80 -8.63 6.76
CA PRO A 162 -2.28 -7.42 6.07
C PRO A 162 -2.85 -6.37 7.02
N ASP A 163 -3.28 -5.23 6.46
CA ASP A 163 -3.98 -4.16 7.16
C ASP A 163 -4.94 -3.42 6.21
N ILE A 164 -6.05 -2.89 6.73
CA ILE A 164 -7.06 -2.19 5.93
C ILE A 164 -7.37 -0.83 6.53
N TYR A 165 -7.32 0.20 5.69
CA TYR A 165 -7.76 1.56 6.04
C TYR A 165 -8.83 2.04 5.04
N LYS A 166 -10.03 2.25 5.51
CA LYS A 166 -11.09 2.93 4.77
C LYS A 166 -10.86 4.42 4.86
N MET A 167 -10.66 5.07 3.72
CA MET A 167 -10.52 6.51 3.57
C MET A 167 -11.74 7.05 2.86
N GLU A 168 -12.32 8.10 3.40
CA GLU A 168 -13.48 8.78 2.83
C GLU A 168 -13.06 10.13 2.28
N PHE A 169 -13.45 10.41 1.03
CA PHE A 169 -13.11 11.66 0.35
C PHE A 169 -14.37 12.41 -0.08
N ARG A 170 -14.28 13.74 -0.06
CA ARG A 170 -15.22 14.65 -0.73
C ARG A 170 -14.44 15.40 -1.81
N GLY A 171 -14.62 15.00 -3.07
CA GLY A 171 -13.70 15.35 -4.13
C GLY A 171 -12.30 14.81 -3.80
N GLN A 172 -11.31 15.69 -3.69
CA GLN A 172 -9.94 15.33 -3.30
C GLN A 172 -9.62 15.61 -1.83
N GLN A 173 -10.59 16.06 -1.03
CA GLN A 173 -10.40 16.32 0.39
C GLN A 173 -10.67 15.07 1.20
N LEU A 174 -9.68 14.60 1.98
CA LEU A 174 -9.86 13.52 2.95
C LEU A 174 -10.77 14.01 4.09
N VAL A 175 -11.88 13.33 4.33
CA VAL A 175 -12.86 13.69 5.38
C VAL A 175 -12.92 12.66 6.50
N GLY A 176 -12.38 11.47 6.31
CA GLY A 176 -12.34 10.45 7.35
C GLY A 176 -11.41 9.30 7.02
N VAL A 177 -10.84 8.69 8.07
CA VAL A 177 -10.07 7.45 7.99
C VAL A 177 -10.51 6.52 9.12
N LYS A 178 -10.75 5.26 8.77
CA LYS A 178 -11.07 4.19 9.75
C LYS A 178 -10.25 2.95 9.43
N ARG A 179 -9.53 2.44 10.43
CA ARG A 179 -8.93 1.10 10.35
C ARG A 179 -10.03 0.06 10.47
N LEU A 180 -10.10 -0.89 9.55
CA LEU A 180 -11.05 -2.00 9.60
C LEU A 180 -10.41 -3.17 10.32
N GLY A 181 -11.12 -3.75 11.29
CA GLY A 181 -10.68 -4.95 12.00
C GLY A 181 -10.76 -6.19 11.11
N MET A 182 -9.81 -7.09 11.31
CA MET A 182 -9.78 -8.43 10.70
C MET A 182 -9.96 -9.47 11.78
#